data_feb337ecc4d0a11d4ac34bb8e00a1bb9
#
_entry.id   feb337ecc4d0a11d4ac34bb8e00a1bb9
#
_cell.length_a   1.000
_cell.length_b   1.000
_cell.length_c   1.000
_cell.angle_alpha   90.00
_cell.angle_beta   90.00
_cell.angle_gamma   90.00
#
_symmetry.space_group_name_H-M   'P 1'
#
loop_
_entity.id
_entity.type
_entity.pdbx_description
1 polymer ?
#
loop_
_entity_poly.entity_id
_entity_poly.type
_entity_poly.pdbx_seq_one_letter_code
_entity_poly.pdbx_strand_id
1 'polypeptide(L)'
;MSQFTSGFWDFYIAGLTLISVIACGVLLKQQSSRKVSGGSTETTGHTWDEDLGEYNNPLPKWWMWLFYITIVFGLAYLYLYPGLGSYAGSLKWTQVGQLQEETAAAEKEFGPLYQKFAALDVPALAADPAARAVGQKLFLNNCAQCHASDAGGSKGFPNLSDKDWLWGGEPEAIKASIINGRTGVMPPMGPTLGAEKTKDVAHYVMSLSGLSHDSLRAGRGKETFGGICAACHGPEGKGNPAMGAPNLTDKTWLYGSGEPVIIETITLGRNNQMPA
;
A
#
# COMPACT_ATOMS: atom_id res chain seq x y z
N MET A 1 1.76 27.63 -14.59
CA MET A 1 0.58 27.96 -15.41
C MET A 1 -0.64 27.96 -14.51
N SER A 2 -1.50 28.97 -14.60
CA SER A 2 -2.78 28.98 -13.86
C SER A 2 -3.63 27.80 -14.34
N GLN A 3 -4.14 27.00 -13.41
CA GLN A 3 -5.08 25.92 -13.70
C GLN A 3 -6.53 26.44 -13.85
N PHE A 4 -6.72 27.74 -13.73
CA PHE A 4 -8.05 28.34 -13.81
C PHE A 4 -8.42 28.66 -15.27
N THR A 5 -9.66 28.36 -15.63
CA THR A 5 -10.18 28.54 -16.99
C THR A 5 -10.51 29.99 -17.35
N SER A 6 -10.60 30.91 -16.35
CA SER A 6 -10.84 32.35 -16.56
C SER A 6 -10.33 33.17 -15.38
N GLY A 7 -10.06 34.46 -15.60
CA GLY A 7 -9.67 35.40 -14.56
C GLY A 7 -10.76 35.69 -13.49
N PHE A 8 -11.99 35.26 -13.72
CA PHE A 8 -13.07 35.33 -12.71
C PHE A 8 -12.66 34.61 -11.43
N TRP A 9 -12.05 33.42 -11.55
CA TRP A 9 -11.68 32.61 -10.39
C TRP A 9 -10.59 33.24 -9.54
N ASP A 10 -9.71 34.04 -10.13
CA ASP A 10 -8.69 34.79 -9.38
C ASP A 10 -9.34 35.81 -8.44
N PHE A 11 -10.26 36.62 -8.97
CA PHE A 11 -11.01 37.59 -8.16
C PHE A 11 -11.89 36.93 -7.11
N TYR A 12 -12.55 35.83 -7.49
CA TYR A 12 -13.42 35.10 -6.56
C TYR A 12 -12.63 34.54 -5.38
N ILE A 13 -11.53 33.84 -5.64
CA ILE A 13 -10.71 33.20 -4.59
C ILE A 13 -10.02 34.28 -3.74
N ALA A 14 -9.32 35.23 -4.37
CA ALA A 14 -8.60 36.25 -3.64
C ALA A 14 -9.56 37.16 -2.83
N GLY A 15 -10.68 37.57 -3.44
CA GLY A 15 -11.66 38.42 -2.80
C GLY A 15 -12.30 37.73 -1.60
N LEU A 16 -12.80 36.50 -1.79
CA LEU A 16 -13.45 35.74 -0.70
C LEU A 16 -12.47 35.46 0.45
N THR A 17 -11.23 35.09 0.14
CA THR A 17 -10.19 34.80 1.14
C THR A 17 -9.86 36.06 1.96
N LEU A 18 -9.57 37.18 1.29
CA LEU A 18 -9.19 38.42 1.96
C LEU A 18 -10.37 39.01 2.78
N ILE A 19 -11.59 39.00 2.24
CA ILE A 19 -12.80 39.42 2.96
C ILE A 19 -12.99 38.57 4.21
N SER A 20 -12.84 37.25 4.11
CA SER A 20 -12.98 36.35 5.27
C SER A 20 -11.92 36.61 6.34
N VAL A 21 -10.67 36.85 5.97
CA VAL A 21 -9.59 37.18 6.91
C VAL A 21 -9.87 38.52 7.61
N ILE A 22 -10.30 39.55 6.85
CA ILE A 22 -10.67 40.86 7.39
C ILE A 22 -11.87 40.72 8.34
N ALA A 23 -12.90 39.96 7.93
CA ALA A 23 -14.10 39.73 8.77
C ALA A 23 -13.74 39.02 10.08
N CYS A 24 -12.83 38.04 10.07
CA CYS A 24 -12.29 37.40 11.27
C CYS A 24 -11.59 38.41 12.19
N GLY A 25 -10.77 39.31 11.64
CA GLY A 25 -10.12 40.38 12.40
C GLY A 25 -11.10 41.35 13.02
N VAL A 26 -12.13 41.76 12.28
CA VAL A 26 -13.22 42.65 12.77
C VAL A 26 -14.02 41.97 13.89
N LEU A 27 -14.41 40.72 13.68
CA LEU A 27 -15.13 39.93 14.67
C LEU A 27 -14.33 39.79 15.97
N LEU A 28 -13.03 39.45 15.84
CA LEU A 28 -12.13 39.33 16.98
C LEU A 28 -12.03 40.64 17.77
N LYS A 29 -11.90 41.80 17.07
CA LYS A 29 -11.85 43.10 17.68
C LYS A 29 -13.18 43.42 18.43
N GLN A 30 -14.31 43.11 17.82
CA GLN A 30 -15.63 43.35 18.45
C GLN A 30 -15.80 42.51 19.71
N GLN A 31 -15.44 41.23 19.66
CA GLN A 31 -15.60 40.31 20.80
C GLN A 31 -14.60 40.59 21.93
N SER A 32 -13.37 41.02 21.59
CA SER A 32 -12.35 41.36 22.59
C SER A 32 -12.56 42.72 23.25
N SER A 33 -13.32 43.63 22.61
CA SER A 33 -13.56 44.99 23.12
C SER A 33 -14.80 45.09 24.05
N ARG A 34 -15.50 43.99 24.28
CA ARG A 34 -16.64 43.96 25.19
C ARG A 34 -16.18 44.21 26.62
N LYS A 35 -16.76 45.21 27.26
CA LYS A 35 -16.51 45.55 28.66
C LYS A 35 -17.56 44.87 29.55
N VAL A 36 -17.11 44.14 30.56
CA VAL A 36 -17.98 43.67 31.63
C VAL A 36 -18.31 44.88 32.51
N SER A 37 -19.56 45.38 32.46
CA SER A 37 -19.99 46.49 33.28
C SER A 37 -20.51 45.95 34.62
N GLY A 38 -19.95 46.47 35.73
CA GLY A 38 -20.58 46.37 37.05
C GLY A 38 -20.47 45.04 37.81
N GLY A 39 -19.48 44.22 37.59
CA GLY A 39 -19.21 43.08 38.49
C GLY A 39 -20.11 41.84 38.34
N SER A 40 -21.12 41.86 37.50
CA SER A 40 -21.88 40.67 37.10
C SER A 40 -21.82 40.51 35.57
N THR A 41 -21.48 39.34 35.12
CA THR A 41 -21.46 38.99 33.69
C THR A 41 -22.90 38.76 33.25
N GLU A 42 -23.39 39.58 32.32
CA GLU A 42 -24.72 39.37 31.70
C GLU A 42 -24.67 38.07 30.87
N THR A 43 -25.80 37.39 30.77
CA THR A 43 -25.94 36.24 29.89
C THR A 43 -26.09 36.67 28.44
N THR A 44 -25.78 35.82 27.50
CA THR A 44 -25.98 36.06 26.06
C THR A 44 -27.46 36.13 25.66
N GLY A 45 -28.37 35.77 26.58
CA GLY A 45 -29.78 35.57 26.30
C GLY A 45 -30.13 34.21 25.71
N HIS A 46 -29.12 33.38 25.43
CA HIS A 46 -29.28 31.98 25.02
C HIS A 46 -29.34 31.06 26.24
N THR A 47 -30.33 30.18 26.27
CA THR A 47 -30.45 29.11 27.27
C THR A 47 -30.39 27.76 26.56
N TRP A 48 -29.62 26.84 27.14
CA TRP A 48 -29.51 25.45 26.73
C TRP A 48 -30.20 24.59 27.79
N ASP A 49 -30.86 23.51 27.42
CA ASP A 49 -31.50 22.57 28.34
C ASP A 49 -32.40 23.21 29.40
N GLU A 50 -33.18 24.24 28.97
CA GLU A 50 -34.18 24.98 29.76
C GLU A 50 -33.61 25.95 30.81
N ASP A 51 -32.46 25.69 31.45
CA ASP A 51 -31.94 26.45 32.58
C ASP A 51 -30.47 26.87 32.49
N LEU A 52 -29.72 26.35 31.52
CA LEU A 52 -28.29 26.62 31.35
C LEU A 52 -28.05 27.91 30.55
N GLY A 53 -27.81 29.01 31.24
CA GLY A 53 -27.51 30.31 30.62
C GLY A 53 -26.05 30.53 30.34
N GLU A 54 -25.72 31.01 29.15
CA GLU A 54 -24.35 31.34 28.71
C GLU A 54 -23.95 32.74 29.20
N TYR A 55 -22.80 32.87 29.87
CA TYR A 55 -22.22 34.16 30.24
C TYR A 55 -21.51 34.83 29.08
N ASN A 56 -21.78 36.09 28.84
CA ASN A 56 -21.17 36.89 27.80
C ASN A 56 -19.80 37.43 28.20
N ASN A 57 -18.87 36.54 28.46
CA ASN A 57 -17.50 36.86 28.86
C ASN A 57 -16.67 37.39 27.67
N PRO A 58 -15.80 38.40 27.90
CA PRO A 58 -14.82 38.80 26.89
C PRO A 58 -13.79 37.67 26.64
N LEU A 59 -13.25 37.65 25.42
CA LEU A 59 -12.23 36.68 25.07
C LEU A 59 -10.99 36.79 25.97
N PRO A 60 -10.40 35.67 26.42
CA PRO A 60 -9.12 35.67 27.12
C PRO A 60 -8.03 36.39 26.32
N LYS A 61 -7.23 37.23 26.93
CA LYS A 61 -6.19 38.02 26.23
C LYS A 61 -5.21 37.18 25.45
N TRP A 62 -4.79 36.04 26.02
CA TRP A 62 -3.84 35.14 25.36
C TRP A 62 -4.45 34.55 24.08
N TRP A 63 -5.73 34.20 24.10
CA TRP A 63 -6.44 33.62 22.95
C TRP A 63 -6.62 34.67 21.83
N MET A 64 -6.97 35.91 22.21
CA MET A 64 -7.04 37.05 21.31
C MET A 64 -5.69 37.26 20.58
N TRP A 65 -4.57 37.27 21.33
CA TRP A 65 -3.26 37.42 20.72
C TRP A 65 -2.86 36.27 19.82
N LEU A 66 -3.16 35.03 20.24
CA LEU A 66 -2.94 33.85 19.41
C LEU A 66 -3.68 33.99 18.07
N PHE A 67 -4.92 34.42 18.08
CA PHE A 67 -5.70 34.59 16.87
C PHE A 67 -5.16 35.71 15.97
N TYR A 68 -4.73 36.85 16.51
CA TYR A 68 -4.06 37.89 15.72
C TYR A 68 -2.77 37.37 15.10
N ILE A 69 -1.97 36.59 15.81
CA ILE A 69 -0.76 35.96 15.29
C ILE A 69 -1.09 35.04 14.11
N THR A 70 -2.17 34.25 14.20
CA THR A 70 -2.59 33.39 13.07
C THR A 70 -3.06 34.21 11.85
N ILE A 71 -3.72 35.34 12.05
CA ILE A 71 -4.08 36.26 10.96
C ILE A 71 -2.82 36.81 10.27
N VAL A 72 -1.86 37.32 11.05
CA VAL A 72 -0.61 37.85 10.52
C VAL A 72 0.19 36.77 9.79
N PHE A 73 0.26 35.58 10.38
CA PHE A 73 0.88 34.41 9.75
C PHE A 73 0.19 34.06 8.42
N GLY A 74 -1.16 34.00 8.41
CA GLY A 74 -1.93 33.68 7.21
C GLY A 74 -1.70 34.70 6.08
N LEU A 75 -1.66 36.01 6.40
CA LEU A 75 -1.36 37.05 5.40
C LEU A 75 0.07 36.95 4.90
N ALA A 76 1.04 36.72 5.77
CA ALA A 76 2.45 36.50 5.37
C ALA A 76 2.58 35.24 4.49
N TYR A 77 1.88 34.16 4.85
CA TYR A 77 1.87 32.94 4.05
C TYR A 77 1.28 33.17 2.65
N LEU A 78 0.15 33.85 2.54
CA LEU A 78 -0.49 34.16 1.25
C LEU A 78 0.35 35.10 0.38
N TYR A 79 1.19 35.93 0.99
CA TYR A 79 2.17 36.75 0.26
C TYR A 79 3.36 35.92 -0.24
N LEU A 80 3.87 34.98 0.56
CA LEU A 80 5.05 34.19 0.25
C LEU A 80 4.75 33.02 -0.69
N TYR A 81 3.64 32.32 -0.47
CA TYR A 81 3.25 31.09 -1.14
C TYR A 81 2.01 31.27 -2.03
N PRO A 82 1.77 30.42 -3.01
CA PRO A 82 0.57 30.45 -3.82
C PRO A 82 -0.68 30.12 -2.95
N GLY A 83 -1.74 30.93 -3.09
CA GLY A 83 -2.98 30.77 -2.35
C GLY A 83 -4.08 31.76 -2.74
N LEU A 84 -3.73 32.74 -3.58
CA LEU A 84 -4.65 33.77 -4.07
C LEU A 84 -4.84 33.63 -5.60
N GLY A 85 -5.58 32.62 -6.01
CA GLY A 85 -5.85 32.37 -7.44
C GLY A 85 -4.57 32.08 -8.23
N SER A 86 -4.31 32.86 -9.30
CA SER A 86 -3.12 32.73 -10.15
C SER A 86 -1.85 33.33 -9.56
N TYR A 87 -1.93 33.97 -8.39
CA TYR A 87 -0.75 34.53 -7.75
C TYR A 87 0.18 33.43 -7.26
N ALA A 88 1.40 33.39 -7.82
CA ALA A 88 2.38 32.34 -7.55
C ALA A 88 3.12 32.48 -6.21
N GLY A 89 2.80 33.50 -5.41
CA GLY A 89 3.57 33.88 -4.23
C GLY A 89 4.93 34.52 -4.59
N SER A 90 5.50 35.27 -3.65
CA SER A 90 6.82 35.92 -3.88
C SER A 90 7.95 34.88 -3.99
N LEU A 91 7.83 33.73 -3.34
CA LEU A 91 8.79 32.63 -3.43
C LEU A 91 8.64 31.78 -4.69
N LYS A 92 7.53 31.93 -5.43
CA LYS A 92 7.22 31.13 -6.63
C LYS A 92 7.28 29.62 -6.39
N TRP A 93 7.10 29.21 -5.13
CA TRP A 93 7.18 27.82 -4.73
C TRP A 93 5.94 27.05 -5.22
N THR A 94 6.15 25.83 -5.68
CA THR A 94 5.07 24.87 -5.99
C THR A 94 5.49 23.48 -5.56
N GLN A 95 4.52 22.63 -5.18
CA GLN A 95 4.79 21.23 -4.86
C GLN A 95 5.46 20.50 -6.03
N VAL A 96 5.01 20.77 -7.26
CA VAL A 96 5.58 20.16 -8.47
C VAL A 96 7.03 20.63 -8.67
N GLY A 97 7.30 21.93 -8.47
CA GLY A 97 8.67 22.48 -8.57
C GLY A 97 9.59 21.85 -7.53
N GLN A 98 9.16 21.77 -6.29
CA GLN A 98 9.93 21.11 -5.23
C GLN A 98 10.21 19.64 -5.56
N LEU A 99 9.19 18.89 -5.98
CA LEU A 99 9.36 17.50 -6.39
C LEU A 99 10.35 17.34 -7.53
N GLN A 100 10.31 18.25 -8.53
CA GLN A 100 11.25 18.23 -9.65
C GLN A 100 12.69 18.51 -9.20
N GLU A 101 12.88 19.47 -8.30
CA GLU A 101 14.20 19.78 -7.72
C GLU A 101 14.74 18.62 -6.89
N GLU A 102 13.93 18.03 -6.02
CA GLU A 102 14.28 16.86 -5.21
C GLU A 102 14.61 15.65 -6.09
N THR A 103 13.79 15.38 -7.12
CA THR A 103 14.03 14.29 -8.07
C THR A 103 15.32 14.50 -8.86
N ALA A 104 15.57 15.73 -9.34
CA ALA A 104 16.81 16.06 -10.07
C ALA A 104 18.04 15.95 -9.16
N ALA A 105 17.93 16.35 -7.90
CA ALA A 105 19.01 16.21 -6.93
C ALA A 105 19.30 14.71 -6.64
N ALA A 106 18.27 13.92 -6.44
CA ALA A 106 18.39 12.48 -6.23
C ALA A 106 19.00 11.77 -7.46
N GLU A 107 18.56 12.11 -8.67
CA GLU A 107 19.14 11.56 -9.91
C GLU A 107 20.61 11.92 -10.06
N LYS A 108 20.99 13.14 -9.74
CA LYS A 108 22.40 13.59 -9.77
C LYS A 108 23.27 12.82 -8.77
N GLU A 109 22.74 12.54 -7.58
CA GLU A 109 23.46 11.84 -6.51
C GLU A 109 23.52 10.34 -6.75
N PHE A 110 22.39 9.71 -7.05
CA PHE A 110 22.27 8.25 -7.11
C PHE A 110 22.30 7.69 -8.53
N GLY A 111 21.99 8.50 -9.56
CA GLY A 111 21.97 8.06 -10.95
C GLY A 111 23.24 7.33 -11.42
N PRO A 112 24.45 7.85 -11.16
CA PRO A 112 25.70 7.18 -11.54
C PRO A 112 25.87 5.79 -10.91
N LEU A 113 25.39 5.59 -9.66
CA LEU A 113 25.44 4.31 -8.97
C LEU A 113 24.49 3.30 -9.62
N TYR A 114 23.26 3.72 -9.91
CA TYR A 114 22.28 2.87 -10.59
C TYR A 114 22.70 2.53 -12.03
N GLN A 115 23.30 3.47 -12.76
CA GLN A 115 23.85 3.20 -14.10
C GLN A 115 24.97 2.16 -14.06
N LYS A 116 25.88 2.23 -13.07
CA LYS A 116 26.89 1.19 -12.84
C LYS A 116 26.24 -0.18 -12.61
N PHE A 117 25.22 -0.25 -11.78
CA PHE A 117 24.53 -1.51 -11.50
C PHE A 117 23.73 -2.03 -12.70
N ALA A 118 23.11 -1.15 -13.48
CA ALA A 118 22.35 -1.52 -14.67
C ALA A 118 23.22 -2.14 -15.78
N ALA A 119 24.52 -1.89 -15.78
CA ALA A 119 25.47 -2.46 -16.71
C ALA A 119 25.94 -3.90 -16.33
N LEU A 120 25.58 -4.38 -15.12
CA LEU A 120 25.98 -5.71 -14.61
C LEU A 120 24.83 -6.71 -14.77
N ASP A 121 25.20 -7.98 -14.97
CA ASP A 121 24.23 -9.06 -14.92
C ASP A 121 23.83 -9.40 -13.46
N VAL A 122 22.76 -10.15 -13.28
CA VAL A 122 22.23 -10.50 -11.95
C VAL A 122 23.24 -11.26 -11.09
N PRO A 123 23.98 -12.25 -11.60
CA PRO A 123 25.03 -12.92 -10.82
C PRO A 123 26.14 -11.98 -10.34
N ALA A 124 26.60 -11.04 -11.17
CA ALA A 124 27.60 -10.06 -10.78
C ALA A 124 27.06 -9.08 -9.73
N LEU A 125 25.80 -8.63 -9.86
CA LEU A 125 25.12 -7.82 -8.84
C LEU A 125 25.00 -8.56 -7.51
N ALA A 126 24.66 -9.84 -7.54
CA ALA A 126 24.55 -10.67 -6.35
C ALA A 126 25.90 -10.84 -5.64
N ALA A 127 27.02 -10.75 -6.35
CA ALA A 127 28.37 -10.81 -5.79
C ALA A 127 28.87 -9.44 -5.26
N ASP A 128 28.35 -8.30 -5.78
CA ASP A 128 28.76 -6.94 -5.37
C ASP A 128 28.15 -6.57 -4.01
N PRO A 129 28.96 -6.30 -2.96
CA PRO A 129 28.44 -5.96 -1.64
C PRO A 129 27.62 -4.65 -1.61
N ALA A 130 27.97 -3.66 -2.46
CA ALA A 130 27.25 -2.41 -2.54
C ALA A 130 25.88 -2.59 -3.19
N ALA A 131 25.81 -3.37 -4.28
CA ALA A 131 24.55 -3.72 -4.93
C ALA A 131 23.63 -4.50 -3.98
N ARG A 132 24.17 -5.47 -3.23
CA ARG A 132 23.41 -6.21 -2.21
C ARG A 132 22.87 -5.32 -1.10
N ALA A 133 23.65 -4.36 -0.61
CA ALA A 133 23.22 -3.45 0.43
C ALA A 133 22.06 -2.53 -0.05
N VAL A 134 22.11 -2.09 -1.30
CA VAL A 134 21.00 -1.35 -1.94
C VAL A 134 19.78 -2.26 -2.13
N GLY A 135 20.00 -3.46 -2.69
CA GLY A 135 18.95 -4.46 -2.91
C GLY A 135 18.23 -4.86 -1.61
N GLN A 136 18.96 -5.01 -0.52
CA GLN A 136 18.37 -5.29 0.80
C GLN A 136 17.45 -4.18 1.28
N LYS A 137 17.85 -2.91 1.12
CA LYS A 137 16.98 -1.77 1.47
C LYS A 137 15.73 -1.72 0.61
N LEU A 138 15.86 -1.96 -0.69
CA LEU A 138 14.72 -2.02 -1.61
C LEU A 138 13.78 -3.17 -1.24
N PHE A 139 14.33 -4.34 -0.92
CA PHE A 139 13.56 -5.51 -0.48
C PHE A 139 12.77 -5.20 0.81
N LEU A 140 13.44 -4.65 1.82
CA LEU A 140 12.78 -4.31 3.10
C LEU A 140 11.67 -3.29 2.94
N ASN A 141 11.80 -2.33 2.01
CA ASN A 141 10.81 -1.30 1.80
C ASN A 141 9.62 -1.73 0.92
N ASN A 142 9.85 -2.65 -0.04
CA ASN A 142 8.85 -2.96 -1.06
C ASN A 142 8.36 -4.41 -1.03
N CYS A 143 9.18 -5.37 -0.55
CA CYS A 143 8.91 -6.80 -0.68
C CYS A 143 8.62 -7.47 0.67
N ALA A 144 9.26 -7.00 1.73
CA ALA A 144 9.22 -7.63 3.06
C ALA A 144 7.80 -7.65 3.67
N GLN A 145 6.92 -6.75 3.27
CA GLN A 145 5.54 -6.74 3.76
C GLN A 145 4.81 -8.06 3.44
N CYS A 146 5.11 -8.67 2.28
CA CYS A 146 4.51 -9.93 1.86
C CYS A 146 5.46 -11.12 2.12
N HIS A 147 6.76 -10.96 1.82
CA HIS A 147 7.73 -12.06 1.88
C HIS A 147 8.50 -12.16 3.20
N ALA A 148 8.14 -11.39 4.23
CA ALA A 148 8.83 -11.22 5.51
C ALA A 148 10.24 -10.59 5.36
N SER A 149 10.79 -10.06 6.45
CA SER A 149 12.07 -9.32 6.42
C SER A 149 13.30 -10.21 6.19
N ASP A 150 13.18 -11.50 6.48
CA ASP A 150 14.18 -12.56 6.24
C ASP A 150 13.97 -13.27 4.89
N ALA A 151 12.99 -12.82 4.10
CA ALA A 151 12.54 -13.46 2.86
C ALA A 151 11.98 -14.89 3.05
N GLY A 152 11.70 -15.31 4.29
CA GLY A 152 11.18 -16.63 4.63
C GLY A 152 9.73 -16.87 4.20
N GLY A 153 9.03 -15.81 3.76
CA GLY A 153 7.62 -15.89 3.36
C GLY A 153 6.66 -16.04 4.53
N SER A 154 5.40 -16.29 4.19
CA SER A 154 4.33 -16.59 5.14
C SER A 154 3.20 -17.35 4.43
N LYS A 155 2.14 -17.72 5.14
CA LYS A 155 1.01 -18.41 4.53
C LYS A 155 0.44 -17.60 3.35
N GLY A 156 0.51 -18.16 2.15
CA GLY A 156 0.07 -17.52 0.90
C GLY A 156 1.16 -16.71 0.19
N PHE A 157 2.32 -16.49 0.83
CA PHE A 157 3.46 -15.77 0.24
C PHE A 157 4.71 -16.68 0.26
N PRO A 158 5.31 -16.96 -0.92
CA PRO A 158 6.40 -17.91 -1.00
C PRO A 158 7.65 -17.45 -0.24
N ASN A 159 8.39 -18.42 0.30
CA ASN A 159 9.74 -18.25 0.78
C ASN A 159 10.66 -18.00 -0.43
N LEU A 160 11.45 -16.94 -0.37
CA LEU A 160 12.39 -16.57 -1.44
C LEU A 160 13.83 -16.98 -1.14
N SER A 161 14.06 -17.60 0.03
CA SER A 161 15.39 -18.06 0.48
C SER A 161 15.60 -19.56 0.31
N ASP A 162 14.58 -20.33 -0.05
CA ASP A 162 14.66 -21.76 -0.33
C ASP A 162 14.98 -22.05 -1.82
N LYS A 163 14.86 -23.32 -2.21
CA LYS A 163 15.13 -23.79 -3.58
C LYS A 163 13.86 -24.05 -4.40
N ASP A 164 12.69 -23.80 -3.81
CA ASP A 164 11.41 -24.13 -4.43
C ASP A 164 10.81 -22.90 -5.11
N TRP A 165 10.92 -22.87 -6.43
CA TRP A 165 10.53 -21.74 -7.25
C TRP A 165 9.31 -22.05 -8.12
N LEU A 166 8.21 -21.40 -7.83
CA LEU A 166 6.94 -21.58 -8.54
C LEU A 166 7.02 -21.21 -10.03
N TRP A 167 7.77 -20.15 -10.36
CA TRP A 167 7.93 -19.61 -11.70
C TRP A 167 9.35 -19.75 -12.27
N GLY A 168 10.17 -20.55 -11.61
CA GLY A 168 11.58 -20.73 -11.93
C GLY A 168 12.50 -19.84 -11.11
N GLY A 169 13.65 -20.37 -10.69
CA GLY A 169 14.67 -19.71 -9.87
C GLY A 169 15.84 -19.16 -10.65
N GLU A 170 15.83 -19.24 -11.98
CA GLU A 170 16.87 -18.65 -12.80
C GLU A 170 16.83 -17.12 -12.74
N PRO A 171 17.97 -16.42 -12.80
CA PRO A 171 18.07 -14.96 -12.66
C PRO A 171 17.07 -14.19 -13.52
N GLU A 172 16.88 -14.58 -14.78
CA GLU A 172 15.95 -13.93 -15.69
C GLU A 172 14.49 -14.21 -15.34
N ALA A 173 14.15 -15.37 -14.79
CA ALA A 173 12.81 -15.69 -14.32
C ALA A 173 12.46 -14.88 -13.09
N ILE A 174 13.40 -14.69 -12.14
CA ILE A 174 13.25 -13.85 -10.96
C ILE A 174 13.07 -12.39 -11.39
N LYS A 175 13.94 -11.88 -12.27
CA LYS A 175 13.85 -10.53 -12.83
C LYS A 175 12.49 -10.29 -13.52
N ALA A 176 12.04 -11.23 -14.36
CA ALA A 176 10.75 -11.16 -15.02
C ALA A 176 9.58 -11.15 -14.01
N SER A 177 9.69 -11.90 -12.91
CA SER A 177 8.68 -11.93 -11.85
C SER A 177 8.58 -10.59 -11.13
N ILE A 178 9.71 -9.89 -10.90
CA ILE A 178 9.74 -8.59 -10.26
C ILE A 178 9.20 -7.50 -11.20
N ILE A 179 9.63 -7.51 -12.47
CA ILE A 179 9.27 -6.44 -13.43
C ILE A 179 7.79 -6.51 -13.84
N ASN A 180 7.29 -7.74 -14.09
CA ASN A 180 5.96 -7.93 -14.69
C ASN A 180 4.91 -8.40 -13.67
N GLY A 181 5.32 -8.71 -12.46
CA GLY A 181 4.46 -9.39 -11.51
C GLY A 181 4.13 -10.83 -11.94
N ARG A 182 3.31 -11.50 -11.17
CA ARG A 182 2.80 -12.85 -11.46
C ARG A 182 1.35 -12.98 -11.03
N THR A 183 0.57 -13.68 -11.82
CA THR A 183 -0.80 -14.09 -11.45
C THR A 183 -0.90 -15.61 -11.60
N GLY A 184 -1.13 -16.30 -10.49
CA GLY A 184 -1.31 -17.75 -10.43
C GLY A 184 -2.75 -18.10 -10.10
N VAL A 185 -3.41 -18.87 -10.93
CA VAL A 185 -4.80 -19.28 -10.72
C VAL A 185 -4.91 -20.80 -10.74
N MET A 186 -5.32 -21.38 -9.63
CA MET A 186 -5.85 -22.74 -9.55
C MET A 186 -7.39 -22.64 -9.50
N PRO A 187 -8.11 -23.12 -10.51
CA PRO A 187 -9.56 -23.02 -10.53
C PRO A 187 -10.20 -23.89 -9.41
N PRO A 188 -11.41 -23.55 -8.93
CA PRO A 188 -12.14 -24.35 -7.96
C PRO A 188 -12.62 -25.66 -8.60
N MET A 189 -12.19 -26.80 -8.05
CA MET A 189 -12.55 -28.12 -8.53
C MET A 189 -13.70 -28.79 -7.73
N GLY A 190 -14.08 -28.21 -6.61
CA GLY A 190 -15.16 -28.74 -5.77
C GLY A 190 -16.47 -28.99 -6.51
N PRO A 191 -16.99 -28.01 -7.30
CA PRO A 191 -18.22 -28.20 -8.05
C PRO A 191 -18.17 -29.35 -9.09
N THR A 192 -17.00 -29.60 -9.67
CA THR A 192 -16.79 -30.64 -10.68
C THR A 192 -16.59 -32.02 -10.05
N LEU A 193 -15.84 -32.08 -8.96
CA LEU A 193 -15.45 -33.35 -8.34
C LEU A 193 -16.46 -33.84 -7.31
N GLY A 194 -17.10 -32.96 -6.59
CA GLY A 194 -17.86 -33.28 -5.40
C GLY A 194 -16.98 -33.68 -4.19
N ALA A 195 -17.56 -33.78 -3.02
CA ALA A 195 -16.82 -33.95 -1.78
C ALA A 195 -15.96 -35.22 -1.70
N GLU A 196 -16.46 -36.36 -2.15
CA GLU A 196 -15.73 -37.63 -2.02
C GLU A 196 -14.53 -37.71 -2.96
N LYS A 197 -14.66 -37.35 -4.24
CA LYS A 197 -13.52 -37.34 -5.17
C LYS A 197 -12.48 -36.30 -4.78
N THR A 198 -12.91 -35.14 -4.24
CA THR A 198 -11.99 -34.12 -3.71
C THR A 198 -11.15 -34.67 -2.57
N LYS A 199 -11.73 -35.42 -1.62
CA LYS A 199 -10.99 -36.10 -0.57
C LYS A 199 -10.04 -37.16 -1.13
N ASP A 200 -10.49 -37.97 -2.09
CA ASP A 200 -9.66 -38.99 -2.71
C ASP A 200 -8.44 -38.37 -3.40
N VAL A 201 -8.62 -37.27 -4.15
CA VAL A 201 -7.50 -36.54 -4.77
C VAL A 201 -6.60 -35.91 -3.71
N ALA A 202 -7.13 -35.36 -2.62
CA ALA A 202 -6.32 -34.80 -1.54
C ALA A 202 -5.38 -35.86 -0.94
N HIS A 203 -5.90 -37.08 -0.66
CA HIS A 203 -5.08 -38.18 -0.18
C HIS A 203 -4.04 -38.65 -1.18
N TYR A 204 -4.33 -38.60 -2.49
CA TYR A 204 -3.32 -38.88 -3.50
C TYR A 204 -2.21 -37.81 -3.50
N VAL A 205 -2.57 -36.54 -3.44
CA VAL A 205 -1.60 -35.43 -3.35
C VAL A 205 -0.74 -35.55 -2.07
N MET A 206 -1.34 -35.89 -0.92
CA MET A 206 -0.60 -36.19 0.31
C MET A 206 0.38 -37.34 0.12
N SER A 207 0.00 -38.39 -0.63
CA SER A 207 0.89 -39.51 -0.92
C SER A 207 2.10 -39.12 -1.75
N LEU A 208 1.97 -38.18 -2.68
CA LEU A 208 3.07 -37.69 -3.52
C LEU A 208 4.20 -37.05 -2.70
N SER A 209 3.83 -36.31 -1.64
CA SER A 209 4.81 -35.63 -0.75
C SER A 209 5.23 -36.47 0.46
N GLY A 210 4.75 -37.72 0.56
CA GLY A 210 5.07 -38.61 1.69
C GLY A 210 4.37 -38.27 3.00
N LEU A 211 3.28 -37.50 2.94
CA LEU A 211 2.43 -37.22 4.10
C LEU A 211 1.57 -38.45 4.47
N SER A 212 1.15 -38.52 5.74
CA SER A 212 0.23 -39.55 6.19
C SER A 212 -1.11 -39.46 5.46
N HIS A 213 -1.57 -40.54 4.84
CA HIS A 213 -2.76 -40.57 4.00
C HIS A 213 -3.48 -41.92 4.05
N ASP A 214 -4.73 -41.94 3.63
CA ASP A 214 -5.49 -43.20 3.40
C ASP A 214 -5.12 -43.75 2.02
N SER A 215 -4.51 -44.95 1.99
CA SER A 215 -4.02 -45.57 0.76
C SER A 215 -5.14 -45.99 -0.22
N LEU A 216 -6.31 -46.32 0.27
CA LEU A 216 -7.46 -46.66 -0.58
C LEU A 216 -8.01 -45.42 -1.27
N ARG A 217 -8.12 -44.31 -0.54
CA ARG A 217 -8.48 -43.01 -1.09
C ARG A 217 -7.44 -42.53 -2.11
N ALA A 218 -6.15 -42.61 -1.75
CA ALA A 218 -5.06 -42.23 -2.65
C ALA A 218 -5.10 -43.04 -3.95
N GLY A 219 -5.40 -44.34 -3.89
CA GLY A 219 -5.56 -45.17 -5.09
C GLY A 219 -6.66 -44.69 -6.04
N ARG A 220 -7.84 -44.33 -5.50
CA ARG A 220 -8.94 -43.76 -6.30
C ARG A 220 -8.62 -42.34 -6.79
N GLY A 221 -7.96 -41.54 -5.94
CA GLY A 221 -7.53 -40.17 -6.25
C GLY A 221 -6.55 -40.09 -7.40
N LYS A 222 -5.68 -41.09 -7.56
CA LYS A 222 -4.69 -41.16 -8.66
C LYS A 222 -5.32 -41.09 -10.04
N GLU A 223 -6.41 -41.78 -10.27
CA GLU A 223 -7.12 -41.78 -11.54
C GLU A 223 -7.72 -40.38 -11.84
N THR A 224 -8.38 -39.79 -10.83
CA THR A 224 -8.96 -38.45 -10.96
C THR A 224 -7.86 -37.40 -11.19
N PHE A 225 -6.74 -37.50 -10.47
CA PHE A 225 -5.59 -36.62 -10.65
C PHE A 225 -5.04 -36.66 -12.09
N GLY A 226 -4.83 -37.88 -12.61
CA GLY A 226 -4.35 -38.10 -13.97
C GLY A 226 -5.25 -37.50 -15.05
N GLY A 227 -6.57 -37.50 -14.83
CA GLY A 227 -7.54 -36.99 -15.80
C GLY A 227 -7.70 -35.46 -15.78
N ILE A 228 -7.48 -34.81 -14.66
CA ILE A 228 -7.82 -33.38 -14.48
C ILE A 228 -6.62 -32.57 -14.00
N CYS A 229 -5.94 -32.99 -12.94
CA CYS A 229 -4.93 -32.21 -12.24
C CYS A 229 -3.58 -32.24 -12.95
N ALA A 230 -3.27 -33.36 -13.61
CA ALA A 230 -2.00 -33.57 -14.32
C ALA A 230 -1.76 -32.55 -15.46
N ALA A 231 -2.81 -31.96 -16.01
CA ALA A 231 -2.70 -30.93 -17.05
C ALA A 231 -1.86 -29.72 -16.61
N CYS A 232 -1.97 -29.34 -15.34
CA CYS A 232 -1.21 -28.23 -14.76
C CYS A 232 -0.03 -28.74 -13.91
N HIS A 233 -0.28 -29.73 -13.03
CA HIS A 233 0.71 -30.21 -12.07
C HIS A 233 1.66 -31.28 -12.62
N GLY A 234 1.49 -31.69 -13.87
CA GLY A 234 2.23 -32.79 -14.49
C GLY A 234 1.74 -34.16 -14.03
N PRO A 235 1.98 -35.22 -14.83
CA PRO A 235 1.50 -36.58 -14.54
C PRO A 235 2.07 -37.16 -13.25
N GLU A 236 3.26 -36.72 -12.85
CA GLU A 236 3.93 -37.12 -11.62
C GLU A 236 3.74 -36.13 -10.47
N GLY A 237 2.97 -35.06 -10.67
CA GLY A 237 2.76 -34.00 -9.68
C GLY A 237 3.96 -33.07 -9.46
N LYS A 238 4.95 -33.05 -10.35
CA LYS A 238 6.18 -32.22 -10.21
C LYS A 238 5.99 -30.75 -10.51
N GLY A 239 4.77 -30.34 -10.87
CA GLY A 239 4.46 -28.95 -11.18
C GLY A 239 4.84 -28.53 -12.60
N ASN A 240 4.64 -27.26 -12.90
CA ASN A 240 4.97 -26.63 -14.18
C ASN A 240 5.31 -25.15 -13.98
N PRO A 241 6.60 -24.77 -13.96
CA PRO A 241 7.02 -23.39 -13.77
C PRO A 241 6.50 -22.41 -14.85
N ALA A 242 6.23 -22.89 -16.06
CA ALA A 242 5.69 -22.03 -17.12
C ALA A 242 4.25 -21.53 -16.81
N MET A 243 3.53 -22.27 -15.98
CA MET A 243 2.17 -21.97 -15.56
C MET A 243 2.08 -21.52 -14.09
N GLY A 244 3.19 -21.55 -13.36
CA GLY A 244 3.19 -21.31 -11.92
C GLY A 244 2.44 -22.40 -11.11
N ALA A 245 2.35 -23.60 -11.66
CA ALA A 245 1.75 -24.75 -10.96
C ALA A 245 2.80 -25.41 -10.05
N PRO A 246 2.53 -25.50 -8.72
CA PRO A 246 3.50 -26.00 -7.75
C PRO A 246 3.83 -27.48 -7.94
N ASN A 247 5.04 -27.84 -7.54
CA ASN A 247 5.44 -29.21 -7.31
C ASN A 247 4.67 -29.75 -6.08
N LEU A 248 4.01 -30.87 -6.24
CA LEU A 248 3.22 -31.53 -5.17
C LEU A 248 3.96 -32.72 -4.56
N THR A 249 5.21 -32.96 -4.98
CA THR A 249 6.01 -34.11 -4.50
C THR A 249 7.02 -33.71 -3.42
N ASP A 250 7.22 -32.42 -3.20
CA ASP A 250 8.11 -31.88 -2.17
C ASP A 250 7.42 -31.68 -0.83
N LYS A 251 8.10 -30.98 0.09
CA LYS A 251 7.60 -30.67 1.44
C LYS A 251 7.26 -29.18 1.61
N THR A 252 7.31 -28.41 0.52
CA THR A 252 7.05 -26.96 0.56
C THR A 252 5.59 -26.68 0.24
N TRP A 253 4.89 -26.14 1.22
CA TRP A 253 3.44 -25.94 1.16
C TRP A 253 3.08 -24.49 1.46
N LEU A 254 2.70 -23.74 0.45
CA LEU A 254 2.38 -22.30 0.55
C LEU A 254 1.20 -22.01 1.49
N TYR A 255 0.24 -22.92 1.58
CA TYR A 255 -0.95 -22.78 2.43
C TYR A 255 -1.00 -23.73 3.62
N GLY A 256 -0.06 -24.68 3.66
CA GLY A 256 0.00 -25.77 4.66
C GLY A 256 -0.33 -27.12 4.08
N SER A 257 0.18 -28.18 4.71
CA SER A 257 0.15 -29.58 4.26
C SER A 257 -0.95 -30.44 4.90
N GLY A 258 -1.80 -29.85 5.74
CA GLY A 258 -2.88 -30.59 6.40
C GLY A 258 -4.00 -30.99 5.43
N GLU A 259 -4.59 -32.18 5.63
CA GLU A 259 -5.72 -32.68 4.85
C GLU A 259 -6.83 -31.63 4.64
N PRO A 260 -7.32 -30.91 5.68
CA PRO A 260 -8.37 -29.92 5.51
C PRO A 260 -7.96 -28.78 4.57
N VAL A 261 -6.68 -28.36 4.61
CA VAL A 261 -6.17 -27.25 3.81
C VAL A 261 -6.01 -27.68 2.34
N ILE A 262 -5.58 -28.91 2.09
CA ILE A 262 -5.48 -29.45 0.74
C ILE A 262 -6.89 -29.62 0.13
N ILE A 263 -7.85 -30.15 0.90
CA ILE A 263 -9.26 -30.24 0.49
C ILE A 263 -9.81 -28.85 0.18
N GLU A 264 -9.60 -27.86 1.06
CA GLU A 264 -10.01 -26.46 0.82
C GLU A 264 -9.40 -25.93 -0.48
N THR A 265 -8.11 -26.14 -0.69
CA THR A 265 -7.38 -25.68 -1.89
C THR A 265 -7.96 -26.29 -3.17
N ILE A 266 -8.26 -27.58 -3.16
CA ILE A 266 -8.88 -28.25 -4.32
C ILE A 266 -10.32 -27.77 -4.50
N THR A 267 -11.09 -27.63 -3.42
CA THR A 267 -12.51 -27.25 -3.48
C THR A 267 -12.72 -25.84 -4.00
N LEU A 268 -12.00 -24.86 -3.42
CA LEU A 268 -12.21 -23.44 -3.64
C LEU A 268 -11.24 -22.84 -4.68
N GLY A 269 -10.19 -23.58 -5.02
CA GLY A 269 -9.10 -23.05 -5.83
C GLY A 269 -8.23 -22.04 -5.08
N ARG A 270 -7.29 -21.43 -5.79
CA ARG A 270 -6.43 -20.35 -5.29
C ARG A 270 -6.23 -19.30 -6.37
N ASN A 271 -6.24 -18.05 -5.98
CA ASN A 271 -5.96 -16.91 -6.85
C ASN A 271 -4.94 -16.02 -6.16
N ASN A 272 -3.72 -16.01 -6.68
CA ASN A 272 -2.58 -15.31 -6.10
C ASN A 272 -2.05 -14.27 -7.09
N GLN A 273 -1.71 -13.11 -6.56
CA GLN A 273 -1.13 -12.04 -7.34
C GLN A 273 0.11 -11.49 -6.63
N MET A 274 1.24 -11.46 -7.34
CA MET A 274 2.41 -10.66 -7.04
C MET A 274 2.34 -9.44 -7.95
N PRO A 275 2.27 -8.21 -7.43
CA PRO A 275 2.28 -7.00 -8.26
C PRO A 275 3.63 -6.82 -8.97
N ALA A 276 3.61 -6.06 -10.07
CA ALA A 276 4.80 -5.63 -10.79
C ALA A 276 5.55 -4.52 -10.03
#